data_5971a346294917bdb739f00b732cecd2
#
_entry.id   5971a346294917bdb739f00b732cecd2
#
_cell.length_a   1.000
_cell.length_b   1.000
_cell.length_c   1.000
_cell.angle_alpha   90.00
_cell.angle_beta   90.00
_cell.angle_gamma   90.00
#
_symmetry.space_group_name_H-M   'P 1'
#
loop_
_entity.id
_entity.type
_entity.pdbx_description
1 polymer ?
#
loop_
_entity_poly.entity_id
_entity_poly.type
_entity_poly.pdbx_seq_one_letter_code
_entity_poly.pdbx_strand_id
1 'polypeptide(L)'
;MVSGNNIKQGIKLLNPADRILIVILFVIIIVGFYLQLSGKQAKYINLTINDEIFGKYQLSKDQVININQGTILEIKDGRYRLRESSCPHQICVKQGWSKSLPIICVPQKLVISVIKESGEQEMPITY
;
A
#
# COMPACT_ATOMS: atom_id res chain seq x y z
N MET A 1 21.16 -22.60 -30.34
CA MET A 1 21.28 -23.49 -29.18
C MET A 1 22.49 -23.07 -28.35
N VAL A 2 22.25 -22.43 -27.22
CA VAL A 2 23.33 -22.09 -26.29
C VAL A 2 23.64 -23.38 -25.49
N SER A 3 24.81 -23.98 -25.76
CA SER A 3 25.24 -25.19 -25.12
C SER A 3 25.47 -24.98 -23.63
N GLY A 4 24.78 -25.73 -22.78
CA GLY A 4 24.84 -25.64 -21.32
C GLY A 4 26.20 -25.98 -20.68
N ASN A 5 27.23 -26.25 -21.49
CA ASN A 5 28.56 -26.57 -21.03
C ASN A 5 29.43 -25.37 -20.67
N ASN A 6 29.07 -24.17 -21.15
CA ASN A 6 29.85 -22.96 -20.86
C ASN A 6 29.65 -22.41 -19.45
N ILE A 7 28.51 -22.71 -18.83
CA ILE A 7 28.21 -22.23 -17.46
C ILE A 7 29.06 -22.99 -16.42
N LYS A 8 29.32 -24.30 -16.66
CA LYS A 8 30.12 -25.10 -15.75
C LYS A 8 31.62 -24.79 -15.81
N GLN A 9 32.11 -24.26 -16.94
CA GLN A 9 33.52 -23.86 -17.09
C GLN A 9 33.77 -22.49 -16.45
N GLY A 10 32.79 -21.55 -16.47
CA GLY A 10 32.91 -20.27 -15.81
C GLY A 10 33.07 -20.39 -14.28
N ILE A 11 32.46 -21.39 -13.68
CA ILE A 11 32.48 -21.59 -12.24
C ILE A 11 33.84 -22.16 -11.76
N LYS A 12 34.58 -22.84 -12.64
CA LYS A 12 35.92 -23.39 -12.32
C LYS A 12 37.04 -22.34 -12.31
N LEU A 13 36.84 -21.21 -12.96
CA LEU A 13 37.82 -20.10 -13.02
C LEU A 13 37.72 -19.16 -11.82
N LEU A 14 36.64 -19.26 -11.03
CA LEU A 14 36.42 -18.44 -9.85
C LEU A 14 37.29 -18.95 -8.69
N ASN A 15 38.20 -18.09 -8.23
CA ASN A 15 39.01 -18.27 -7.04
C ASN A 15 38.10 -18.54 -5.83
N PRO A 16 38.50 -19.36 -4.84
CA PRO A 16 37.66 -19.61 -3.67
C PRO A 16 37.26 -18.33 -2.93
N ALA A 17 38.11 -17.29 -2.97
CA ALA A 17 37.78 -15.97 -2.45
C ALA A 17 36.61 -15.29 -3.19
N ASP A 18 36.53 -15.46 -4.49
CA ASP A 18 35.47 -14.89 -5.34
C ASP A 18 34.11 -15.56 -5.07
N ARG A 19 34.11 -16.86 -4.78
CA ARG A 19 32.89 -17.58 -4.38
C ARG A 19 32.35 -17.07 -3.05
N ILE A 20 33.22 -16.77 -2.09
CA ILE A 20 32.84 -16.23 -0.79
C ILE A 20 32.25 -14.84 -0.99
N LEU A 21 32.84 -14.02 -1.83
CA LEU A 21 32.35 -12.67 -2.15
C LEU A 21 30.96 -12.70 -2.79
N ILE A 22 30.73 -13.60 -3.75
CA ILE A 22 29.42 -13.78 -4.39
C ILE A 22 28.36 -14.22 -3.37
N VAL A 23 28.68 -15.16 -2.48
CA VAL A 23 27.74 -15.61 -1.44
C VAL A 23 27.38 -14.48 -0.48
N ILE A 24 28.38 -13.69 -0.05
CA ILE A 24 28.15 -12.54 0.82
C ILE A 24 27.23 -11.51 0.13
N LEU A 25 27.50 -11.22 -1.13
CA LEU A 25 26.69 -10.28 -1.91
C LEU A 25 25.26 -10.76 -2.08
N PHE A 26 25.04 -12.04 -2.34
CA PHE A 26 23.71 -12.66 -2.39
C PHE A 26 22.98 -12.56 -1.05
N VAL A 27 23.66 -12.81 0.06
CA VAL A 27 23.07 -12.70 1.40
C VAL A 27 22.64 -11.26 1.69
N ILE A 28 23.48 -10.28 1.34
CA ILE A 28 23.14 -8.86 1.52
C ILE A 28 21.91 -8.46 0.70
N ILE A 29 21.83 -8.92 -0.55
CA ILE A 29 20.67 -8.65 -1.42
C ILE A 29 19.40 -9.27 -0.84
N ILE A 30 19.46 -10.52 -0.40
CA ILE A 30 18.30 -11.23 0.18
C ILE A 30 17.83 -10.54 1.47
N VAL A 31 18.78 -10.16 2.35
CA VAL A 31 18.46 -9.46 3.61
C VAL A 31 17.88 -8.09 3.32
N GLY A 32 18.46 -7.32 2.39
CA GLY A 32 17.94 -6.02 1.99
C GLY A 32 16.52 -6.11 1.41
N PHE A 33 16.29 -7.11 0.57
CA PHE A 33 14.96 -7.37 0.00
C PHE A 33 13.94 -7.77 1.08
N TYR A 34 14.36 -8.59 2.05
CA TYR A 34 13.51 -9.00 3.16
C TYR A 34 13.12 -7.82 4.07
N LEU A 35 14.07 -6.92 4.34
CA LEU A 35 13.81 -5.72 5.11
C LEU A 35 12.86 -4.74 4.41
N GLN A 36 12.94 -4.63 3.08
CA GLN A 36 12.01 -3.81 2.30
C GLN A 36 10.58 -4.35 2.31
N LEU A 37 10.41 -5.68 2.26
CA LEU A 37 9.09 -6.29 2.35
C LEU A 37 8.49 -6.20 3.77
N SER A 38 9.33 -6.16 4.81
CA SER A 38 8.90 -6.05 6.21
C SER A 38 8.53 -4.63 6.65
N GLY A 39 8.85 -3.62 5.87
CA GLY A 39 8.50 -2.24 6.14
C GLY A 39 7.00 -2.00 6.09
N LYS A 40 6.30 -2.37 7.15
CA LYS A 40 4.92 -1.95 7.41
C LYS A 40 4.96 -0.47 7.78
N GLN A 41 4.97 0.39 6.77
CA GLN A 41 4.74 1.80 7.02
C GLN A 41 3.34 1.95 7.60
N ALA A 42 3.24 2.50 8.80
CA ALA A 42 1.97 2.85 9.39
C ALA A 42 1.30 3.86 8.45
N LYS A 43 0.26 3.41 7.77
CA LYS A 43 -0.57 4.25 6.92
C LYS A 43 -1.79 4.66 7.71
N TYR A 44 -2.10 5.93 7.67
CA TYR A 44 -3.31 6.48 8.25
C TYR A 44 -4.26 6.88 7.13
N ILE A 45 -5.55 6.73 7.38
CA ILE A 45 -6.60 7.25 6.52
C ILE A 45 -7.07 8.58 7.11
N ASN A 46 -7.09 9.60 6.28
CA ASN A 46 -7.73 10.85 6.59
C ASN A 46 -9.12 10.87 5.98
N LEU A 47 -10.12 11.02 6.83
CA LEU A 47 -11.51 11.11 6.44
C LEU A 47 -11.92 12.58 6.47
N THR A 48 -12.27 13.12 5.32
CA THR A 48 -12.71 14.50 5.16
C THR A 48 -14.16 14.54 4.68
N ILE A 49 -14.98 15.31 5.35
CA ILE A 49 -16.40 15.52 5.00
C ILE A 49 -16.65 17.02 4.96
N ASN A 50 -17.23 17.53 3.88
CA ASN A 50 -17.48 18.96 3.69
C ASN A 50 -16.23 19.84 3.88
N ASP A 51 -15.08 19.37 3.40
CA ASP A 51 -13.77 20.01 3.54
C ASP A 51 -13.24 20.09 4.99
N GLU A 52 -13.91 19.47 5.95
CA GLU A 52 -13.46 19.35 7.33
C GLU A 52 -12.94 17.95 7.61
N ILE A 53 -11.83 17.86 8.37
CA ILE A 53 -11.26 16.59 8.78
C ILE A 53 -12.15 15.97 9.86
N PHE A 54 -12.88 14.92 9.50
CA PHE A 54 -13.72 14.17 10.43
C PHE A 54 -12.90 13.31 11.39
N GLY A 55 -11.81 12.68 10.89
CA GLY A 55 -10.95 11.86 11.72
C GLY A 55 -9.80 11.22 10.96
N LYS A 56 -8.80 10.78 11.73
CA LYS A 56 -7.69 9.96 11.25
C LYS A 56 -7.80 8.56 11.82
N TYR A 57 -7.73 7.57 10.96
CA TYR A 57 -7.84 6.16 11.34
C TYR A 57 -6.63 5.38 10.87
N GLN A 58 -6.17 4.45 11.70
CA GLN A 58 -5.02 3.63 11.37
C GLN A 58 -5.43 2.49 10.44
N LEU A 59 -4.76 2.40 9.28
CA LEU A 59 -5.04 1.38 8.27
C LEU A 59 -4.62 -0.04 8.71
N SER A 60 -3.73 -0.15 9.70
CA SER A 60 -3.25 -1.44 10.20
C SER A 60 -4.21 -2.14 11.14
N LYS A 61 -5.24 -1.45 11.63
CA LYS A 61 -6.26 -2.04 12.50
C LYS A 61 -7.53 -2.32 11.71
N ASP A 62 -8.01 -3.55 11.79
CA ASP A 62 -9.30 -3.93 11.25
C ASP A 62 -10.40 -3.28 12.07
N GLN A 63 -11.20 -2.44 11.45
CA GLN A 63 -12.28 -1.72 12.10
C GLN A 63 -13.38 -1.32 11.13
N VAL A 64 -14.57 -1.17 11.66
CA VAL A 64 -15.74 -0.66 10.92
C VAL A 64 -16.16 0.65 11.55
N ILE A 65 -16.21 1.69 10.75
CA ILE A 65 -16.51 3.06 11.18
C ILE A 65 -17.82 3.50 10.55
N ASN A 66 -18.77 3.84 11.40
CA ASN A 66 -20.02 4.45 10.93
C ASN A 66 -19.82 5.96 10.84
N ILE A 67 -19.85 6.48 9.62
CA ILE A 67 -19.58 7.89 9.35
C ILE A 67 -20.86 8.73 9.52
N ASN A 68 -21.94 8.27 8.89
CA ASN A 68 -23.25 8.93 8.90
C ASN A 68 -24.35 7.88 8.79
N GLN A 69 -25.59 8.31 8.92
CA GLN A 69 -26.75 7.45 8.67
C GLN A 69 -26.70 6.89 7.24
N GLY A 70 -26.24 5.63 7.12
CA GLY A 70 -26.17 4.91 5.85
C GLY A 70 -24.80 4.93 5.14
N THR A 71 -23.74 5.47 5.77
CA THR A 71 -22.38 5.40 5.21
C THR A 71 -21.44 4.70 6.17
N ILE A 72 -20.93 3.54 5.75
CA ILE A 72 -20.07 2.67 6.56
C ILE A 72 -18.73 2.48 5.86
N LEU A 73 -17.65 2.85 6.56
CA LEU A 73 -16.27 2.61 6.15
C LEU A 73 -15.77 1.33 6.83
N GLU A 74 -15.28 0.39 6.05
CA GLU A 74 -14.65 -0.84 6.52
C GLU A 74 -13.16 -0.83 6.21
N ILE A 75 -12.34 -1.11 7.24
CA ILE A 75 -10.89 -1.27 7.12
C ILE A 75 -10.55 -2.70 7.47
N LYS A 76 -9.87 -3.40 6.57
CA LYS A 76 -9.44 -4.78 6.76
C LYS A 76 -8.16 -5.09 5.98
N ASP A 77 -7.22 -5.79 6.60
CA ASP A 77 -5.95 -6.23 5.99
C ASP A 77 -5.15 -5.09 5.32
N GLY A 78 -5.13 -3.91 5.93
CA GLY A 78 -4.44 -2.75 5.37
C GLY A 78 -5.09 -2.19 4.09
N ARG A 79 -6.37 -2.48 3.89
CA ARG A 79 -7.22 -1.96 2.80
C ARG A 79 -8.47 -1.34 3.38
N TYR A 80 -9.10 -0.47 2.63
CA TYR A 80 -10.34 0.17 3.03
C TYR A 80 -11.34 0.21 1.87
N ARG A 81 -12.60 0.21 2.22
CA ARG A 81 -13.73 0.37 1.29
C ARG A 81 -14.90 1.06 1.98
N LEU A 82 -15.75 1.66 1.20
CA LEU A 82 -17.09 2.00 1.65
C LEU A 82 -17.99 0.78 1.47
N ARG A 83 -18.46 0.23 2.58
CA ARG A 83 -19.36 -0.92 2.58
C ARG A 83 -20.76 -0.52 2.19
N GLU A 84 -21.23 0.60 2.73
CA GLU A 84 -22.52 1.19 2.44
C GLU A 84 -22.37 2.69 2.26
N SER A 85 -23.20 3.27 1.41
CA SER A 85 -23.26 4.71 1.17
C SER A 85 -24.69 5.11 0.86
N SER A 86 -25.15 6.25 1.37
CA SER A 86 -26.46 6.80 1.07
C SER A 86 -26.53 7.47 -0.31
N CYS A 87 -25.52 7.33 -1.14
CA CYS A 87 -25.53 7.83 -2.52
C CYS A 87 -26.49 7.03 -3.41
N PRO A 88 -27.31 7.67 -4.25
CA PRO A 88 -28.29 6.97 -5.10
C PRO A 88 -27.64 6.00 -6.10
N HIS A 89 -26.46 6.30 -6.60
CA HIS A 89 -25.73 5.46 -7.56
C HIS A 89 -24.70 4.51 -6.94
N GLN A 90 -24.37 4.70 -5.66
CA GLN A 90 -23.41 3.88 -4.89
C GLN A 90 -22.06 3.66 -5.60
N ILE A 91 -21.60 4.64 -6.37
CA ILE A 91 -20.35 4.56 -7.13
C ILE A 91 -19.16 4.36 -6.19
N CYS A 92 -19.17 5.02 -5.03
CA CYS A 92 -18.14 4.89 -3.99
C CYS A 92 -18.05 3.45 -3.45
N VAL A 93 -19.18 2.77 -3.29
CA VAL A 93 -19.24 1.36 -2.86
C VAL A 93 -18.71 0.44 -3.96
N LYS A 94 -19.03 0.74 -5.21
CA LYS A 94 -18.60 -0.04 -6.38
C LYS A 94 -17.09 0.06 -6.65
N GLN A 95 -16.40 1.07 -6.12
CA GLN A 95 -14.94 1.15 -6.21
C GLN A 95 -14.24 0.00 -5.49
N GLY A 96 -14.91 -0.63 -4.51
CA GLY A 96 -14.40 -1.79 -3.79
C GLY A 96 -13.21 -1.48 -2.89
N TRP A 97 -12.35 -2.49 -2.69
CA TRP A 97 -11.20 -2.40 -1.80
C TRP A 97 -10.07 -1.56 -2.40
N SER A 98 -9.64 -0.54 -1.68
CA SER A 98 -8.51 0.31 -2.03
C SER A 98 -7.40 0.19 -0.98
N LYS A 99 -6.14 0.28 -1.42
CA LYS A 99 -4.96 0.26 -0.56
C LYS A 99 -4.26 1.63 -0.48
N SER A 100 -4.35 2.41 -1.54
CA SER A 100 -3.67 3.71 -1.66
C SER A 100 -4.43 4.73 -2.49
N LEU A 101 -5.41 4.31 -3.27
CA LEU A 101 -6.20 5.22 -4.11
C LEU A 101 -7.27 5.91 -3.27
N PRO A 102 -7.44 7.23 -3.37
CA PRO A 102 -8.48 7.93 -2.63
C PRO A 102 -9.87 7.51 -3.11
N ILE A 103 -10.81 7.42 -2.17
CA ILE A 103 -12.22 7.21 -2.46
C ILE A 103 -12.92 8.55 -2.32
N ILE A 104 -13.56 8.99 -3.39
CA ILE A 104 -14.26 10.28 -3.43
C ILE A 104 -15.74 10.05 -3.68
N CYS A 105 -16.57 10.58 -2.81
CA CYS A 105 -18.02 10.58 -2.94
C CYS A 105 -18.53 12.01 -3.10
N VAL A 106 -18.74 12.44 -4.33
CA VAL A 106 -19.13 13.82 -4.66
C VAL A 106 -20.47 14.24 -4.04
N PRO A 107 -21.54 13.42 -4.07
CA PRO A 107 -22.83 13.82 -3.50
C PRO A 107 -22.77 14.10 -1.99
N GLN A 108 -21.89 13.40 -1.27
CA GLN A 108 -21.73 13.55 0.17
C GLN A 108 -20.53 14.43 0.57
N LYS A 109 -19.78 14.97 -0.41
CA LYS A 109 -18.52 15.69 -0.20
C LYS A 109 -17.55 14.92 0.73
N LEU A 110 -17.54 13.59 0.58
CA LEU A 110 -16.72 12.67 1.35
C LEU A 110 -15.45 12.35 0.57
N VAL A 111 -14.30 12.55 1.20
CA VAL A 111 -12.99 12.18 0.64
C VAL A 111 -12.25 11.34 1.65
N ILE A 112 -11.82 10.16 1.23
CA ILE A 112 -10.98 9.27 2.02
C ILE A 112 -9.63 9.22 1.34
N SER A 113 -8.60 9.73 2.00
CA SER A 113 -7.22 9.74 1.49
C SER A 113 -6.28 9.01 2.44
N VAL A 114 -5.24 8.38 1.89
CA VAL A 114 -4.20 7.71 2.67
C VAL A 114 -3.06 8.68 2.92
N ILE A 115 -2.66 8.79 4.18
CA ILE A 115 -1.50 9.58 4.61
C ILE A 115 -0.43 8.61 5.10
N LYS A 116 0.81 8.81 4.65
CA LYS A 116 1.98 8.16 5.22
C LYS A 116 2.41 8.93 6.48
N GLU A 117 2.98 8.25 7.45
CA GLU A 117 3.42 8.83 8.73
C GLU A 117 4.46 9.97 8.59
N SER A 118 5.07 10.13 7.43
CA SER A 118 6.00 11.21 7.12
C SER A 118 5.36 12.60 6.95
N GLY A 119 4.05 12.73 7.23
CA GLY A 119 3.38 14.06 7.23
C GLY A 119 3.15 14.67 5.85
N GLU A 120 3.50 13.98 4.81
CA GLU A 120 3.33 14.43 3.44
C GLU A 120 1.98 13.97 2.91
N GLN A 121 1.06 14.91 2.85
CA GLN A 121 -0.18 14.75 2.10
C GLN A 121 0.21 14.65 0.62
N GLU A 122 0.27 13.45 0.07
CA GLU A 122 0.18 13.30 -1.38
C GLU A 122 -1.24 13.65 -1.79
N MET A 123 -1.53 14.94 -1.87
CA MET A 123 -2.60 15.40 -2.72
C MET A 123 -2.04 15.56 -4.13
N PRO A 124 -2.42 14.73 -5.08
CA PRO A 124 -2.20 15.05 -6.49
C PRO A 124 -3.21 16.14 -6.85
N ILE A 125 -2.91 17.37 -6.48
CA ILE A 125 -3.62 18.51 -7.05
C ILE A 125 -2.89 18.82 -8.35
N THR A 126 -3.36 18.21 -9.41
CA THR A 126 -3.03 18.65 -10.77
C THR A 126 -4.16 19.57 -11.20
N TYR A 127 -3.84 20.84 -11.32
CA TYR A 127 -4.68 21.78 -12.06
C TYR A 127 -4.40 21.64 -13.55
#